data_98782add0119025f5194017c39561a76
#
_entry.id   98782add0119025f5194017c39561a76
#
_cell.length_a   1.000
_cell.length_b   1.000
_cell.length_c   1.000
_cell.angle_alpha   90.00
_cell.angle_beta   90.00
_cell.angle_gamma   90.00
#
_symmetry.space_group_name_H-M   'P 1'
#
loop_
_entity.id
_entity.type
_entity.pdbx_description
1 polymer ?
#
loop_
_entity_poly.entity_id
_entity_poly.type
_entity_poly.pdbx_seq_one_letter_code
_entity_poly.pdbx_strand_id
1 'polypeptide(L)'
;MPHRPILPHKRPLRALGAELRRAAAPAAPAWPSYTGTSSYVGSSADGRVDVFVDSSLGNEAMKNATDLVADADRVCALNDAFFGTPGGKVQIIVFALGGATDGTGGADHMGCDYSVGAQIEVCAAFGASMRCSGLFEAELSECSMNNNLCGLSTGEALSRWCASTVSNNALGDFATAPTWVADGSPNFVDTVDPTDGNADSIGCGMAFISWLLSMGYTLSQIAQSMVANGDTGTFCQLYGALTSDDPANAWTKFQAAIAALPFGVVDDDPFSGASTPQPAPSPVPQPPAPAPGGVTLEQAITWAADGLTAKWPT
;
A
#
# COMPACT_ATOMS: atom_id res chain seq x y z
N MET A 1 -38.29 -58.89 -43.71
CA MET A 1 -38.55 -58.33 -42.37
C MET A 1 -37.69 -57.09 -42.25
N PRO A 2 -38.27 -55.89 -42.10
CA PRO A 2 -37.48 -54.67 -42.02
C PRO A 2 -37.01 -54.43 -40.61
N HIS A 3 -35.71 -54.16 -40.44
CA HIS A 3 -35.10 -53.75 -39.16
C HIS A 3 -35.60 -52.40 -38.74
N ARG A 4 -36.13 -52.27 -37.48
CA ARG A 4 -36.43 -51.03 -36.80
C ARG A 4 -35.10 -50.42 -36.27
N PRO A 5 -34.83 -49.13 -36.48
CA PRO A 5 -33.70 -48.47 -35.86
C PRO A 5 -34.02 -48.24 -34.38
N ILE A 6 -33.04 -48.60 -33.51
CA ILE A 6 -33.07 -48.33 -32.07
C ILE A 6 -32.71 -46.85 -31.88
N LEU A 7 -33.64 -46.03 -31.41
CA LEU A 7 -33.42 -44.66 -30.99
C LEU A 7 -32.62 -44.65 -29.69
N PRO A 8 -31.54 -43.84 -29.54
CA PRO A 8 -30.83 -43.72 -28.31
C PRO A 8 -31.73 -43.02 -27.23
N HIS A 9 -31.85 -43.66 -26.07
CA HIS A 9 -32.50 -43.10 -24.92
C HIS A 9 -31.80 -41.80 -24.53
N LYS A 10 -32.49 -40.65 -24.67
CA LYS A 10 -32.08 -39.41 -24.04
C LYS A 10 -32.14 -39.60 -22.53
N ARG A 11 -30.98 -39.75 -21.89
CA ARG A 11 -30.86 -39.58 -20.43
C ARG A 11 -31.29 -38.15 -20.11
N PRO A 12 -32.20 -37.91 -19.12
CA PRO A 12 -32.46 -36.56 -18.68
C PRO A 12 -31.16 -36.02 -18.09
N LEU A 13 -30.70 -34.88 -18.62
CA LEU A 13 -29.67 -34.05 -17.98
C LEU A 13 -30.25 -33.68 -16.61
N ARG A 14 -29.84 -34.41 -15.57
CA ARG A 14 -29.93 -33.88 -14.21
C ARG A 14 -29.17 -32.57 -14.25
N ALA A 15 -29.88 -31.47 -14.12
CA ALA A 15 -29.33 -30.21 -13.77
C ALA A 15 -28.46 -30.47 -12.48
N LEU A 16 -27.16 -30.49 -12.64
CA LEU A 16 -26.26 -30.26 -11.53
C LEU A 16 -26.56 -28.83 -11.09
N GLY A 17 -27.57 -28.67 -10.24
CA GLY A 17 -27.66 -27.57 -9.35
C GLY A 17 -26.41 -27.68 -8.47
N ALA A 18 -25.32 -27.05 -8.90
CA ALA A 18 -24.32 -26.63 -7.99
C ALA A 18 -25.04 -25.68 -7.02
N GLU A 19 -25.50 -26.20 -5.89
CA GLU A 19 -25.65 -25.39 -4.70
C GLU A 19 -24.24 -24.84 -4.46
N LEU A 20 -23.99 -23.66 -5.02
CA LEU A 20 -23.01 -22.74 -4.48
C LEU A 20 -23.43 -22.57 -3.02
N ARG A 21 -22.86 -23.38 -2.15
CA ARG A 21 -22.89 -23.09 -0.73
C ARG A 21 -22.26 -21.71 -0.62
N ARG A 22 -23.08 -20.68 -0.49
CA ARG A 22 -22.63 -19.38 -0.03
C ARG A 22 -21.88 -19.69 1.25
N ALA A 23 -20.56 -19.57 1.22
CA ALA A 23 -19.78 -19.61 2.43
C ALA A 23 -20.47 -18.65 3.42
N ALA A 24 -20.67 -19.10 4.65
CA ALA A 24 -21.23 -18.20 5.65
C ALA A 24 -20.32 -16.98 5.74
N ALA A 25 -20.92 -15.78 5.82
CA ALA A 25 -20.15 -14.56 6.01
C ALA A 25 -19.23 -14.75 7.24
N PRO A 26 -17.96 -14.31 7.16
CA PRO A 26 -17.07 -14.37 8.31
C PRO A 26 -17.68 -13.57 9.47
N ALA A 27 -17.42 -14.00 10.71
CA ALA A 27 -17.77 -13.20 11.87
C ALA A 27 -16.91 -11.94 11.90
N ALA A 28 -17.50 -10.81 12.31
CA ALA A 28 -16.71 -9.61 12.56
C ALA A 28 -15.70 -9.86 13.68
N PRO A 29 -14.43 -9.44 13.50
CA PRO A 29 -13.42 -9.53 14.54
C PRO A 29 -13.66 -8.47 15.65
N ALA A 30 -12.85 -8.50 16.68
CA ALA A 30 -12.65 -7.34 17.53
C ALA A 30 -11.79 -6.32 16.77
N TRP A 31 -12.26 -5.09 16.67
CA TRP A 31 -11.56 -4.01 16.01
C TRP A 31 -10.68 -3.24 17.00
N PRO A 32 -9.59 -2.57 16.57
CA PRO A 32 -8.75 -1.76 17.45
C PRO A 32 -9.51 -0.70 18.26
N SER A 33 -10.30 0.13 17.60
CA SER A 33 -11.05 1.23 18.22
C SER A 33 -12.56 1.18 18.02
N TYR A 34 -13.04 0.55 16.93
CA TYR A 34 -14.45 0.52 16.57
C TYR A 34 -15.24 -0.41 17.47
N THR A 35 -16.27 0.13 18.12
CA THR A 35 -17.15 -0.62 19.06
C THR A 35 -18.60 -0.72 18.59
N GLY A 36 -18.92 -0.21 17.40
CA GLY A 36 -20.26 -0.21 16.83
C GLY A 36 -20.67 -1.57 16.23
N THR A 37 -21.75 -1.55 15.47
CA THR A 37 -22.24 -2.73 14.73
C THR A 37 -21.75 -2.68 13.29
N SER A 38 -20.86 -3.60 12.93
CA SER A 38 -20.37 -3.75 11.56
C SER A 38 -21.19 -4.77 10.78
N SER A 39 -21.27 -4.54 9.46
CA SER A 39 -21.87 -5.48 8.51
C SER A 39 -20.78 -5.95 7.53
N TYR A 40 -20.72 -7.26 7.30
CA TYR A 40 -19.88 -7.84 6.26
C TYR A 40 -20.39 -7.42 4.87
N VAL A 41 -19.46 -6.96 4.00
CA VAL A 41 -19.74 -6.50 2.64
C VAL A 41 -19.31 -7.52 1.59
N GLY A 42 -18.11 -8.07 1.74
CA GLY A 42 -17.58 -9.04 0.79
C GLY A 42 -16.11 -9.37 1.10
N SER A 43 -15.57 -10.34 0.34
CA SER A 43 -14.14 -10.65 0.33
C SER A 43 -13.56 -10.31 -1.02
N SER A 44 -12.25 -10.00 -1.05
CA SER A 44 -11.44 -9.97 -2.27
C SER A 44 -11.55 -11.30 -3.03
N ALA A 45 -11.30 -11.29 -4.35
CA ALA A 45 -11.50 -12.49 -5.16
C ALA A 45 -10.52 -13.62 -4.80
N ASP A 46 -9.31 -13.26 -4.34
CA ASP A 46 -8.32 -14.21 -3.81
C ASP A 46 -8.63 -14.67 -2.37
N GLY A 47 -9.60 -14.04 -1.69
CA GLY A 47 -10.02 -14.35 -0.33
C GLY A 47 -9.05 -13.91 0.77
N ARG A 48 -8.12 -12.99 0.46
CA ARG A 48 -7.16 -12.44 1.44
C ARG A 48 -7.75 -11.33 2.29
N VAL A 49 -8.72 -10.58 1.77
CA VAL A 49 -9.29 -9.41 2.42
C VAL A 49 -10.78 -9.61 2.65
N ASP A 50 -11.23 -9.54 3.90
CA ASP A 50 -12.63 -9.50 4.26
C ASP A 50 -13.00 -8.06 4.65
N VAL A 51 -13.98 -7.47 3.97
CA VAL A 51 -14.38 -6.06 4.18
C VAL A 51 -15.70 -5.97 4.93
N PHE A 52 -15.70 -5.12 5.92
CA PHE A 52 -16.83 -4.75 6.76
C PHE A 52 -17.10 -3.24 6.67
N VAL A 53 -18.28 -2.83 7.08
CA VAL A 53 -18.67 -1.41 7.13
C VAL A 53 -19.50 -1.12 8.36
N ASP A 54 -19.37 0.08 8.90
CA ASP A 54 -20.34 0.60 9.87
C ASP A 54 -21.71 0.82 9.21
N SER A 55 -22.67 0.00 9.58
CA SER A 55 -24.01 0.03 8.98
C SER A 55 -24.77 1.34 9.23
N SER A 56 -24.36 2.12 10.23
CA SER A 56 -25.01 3.39 10.57
C SER A 56 -24.70 4.52 9.58
N LEU A 57 -23.63 4.39 8.79
CA LEU A 57 -23.17 5.43 7.86
C LEU A 57 -23.91 5.41 6.50
N GLY A 58 -24.78 4.43 6.26
CA GLY A 58 -25.64 4.39 5.08
C GLY A 58 -24.92 4.06 3.76
N ASN A 59 -25.50 4.54 2.65
CA ASN A 59 -25.11 4.09 1.31
C ASN A 59 -23.70 4.54 0.87
N GLU A 60 -23.22 5.70 1.31
CA GLU A 60 -21.91 6.21 0.93
C GLU A 60 -20.78 5.35 1.52
N ALA A 61 -20.88 4.98 2.80
CA ALA A 61 -19.92 4.05 3.39
C ALA A 61 -20.02 2.65 2.78
N MET A 62 -21.24 2.18 2.47
CA MET A 62 -21.42 0.91 1.76
C MET A 62 -20.76 0.95 0.37
N LYS A 63 -20.82 2.10 -0.33
CA LYS A 63 -20.14 2.28 -1.60
C LYS A 63 -18.62 2.21 -1.40
N ASN A 64 -18.03 2.93 -0.44
CA ASN A 64 -16.60 2.86 -0.14
C ASN A 64 -16.16 1.41 0.13
N ALA A 65 -16.90 0.68 0.96
CA ALA A 65 -16.57 -0.70 1.30
C ALA A 65 -16.72 -1.65 0.09
N THR A 66 -17.72 -1.45 -0.77
CA THR A 66 -17.91 -2.25 -1.99
C THR A 66 -16.79 -1.99 -3.00
N ASP A 67 -16.41 -0.72 -3.19
CA ASP A 67 -15.31 -0.34 -4.06
C ASP A 67 -13.99 -0.91 -3.53
N LEU A 68 -13.78 -0.91 -2.21
CA LEU A 68 -12.61 -1.50 -1.57
C LEU A 68 -12.54 -3.02 -1.77
N VAL A 69 -13.67 -3.75 -1.68
CA VAL A 69 -13.72 -5.19 -2.03
C VAL A 69 -13.24 -5.41 -3.46
N ALA A 70 -13.72 -4.58 -4.39
CA ALA A 70 -13.37 -4.71 -5.81
C ALA A 70 -11.91 -4.37 -6.11
N ASP A 71 -11.29 -3.52 -5.31
CA ASP A 71 -9.91 -3.04 -5.49
C ASP A 71 -8.87 -3.82 -4.67
N ALA A 72 -9.30 -4.58 -3.67
CA ALA A 72 -8.42 -5.22 -2.69
C ALA A 72 -7.38 -6.16 -3.31
N ASP A 73 -7.74 -6.93 -4.34
CA ASP A 73 -6.77 -7.82 -5.02
C ASP A 73 -5.63 -7.01 -5.67
N ARG A 74 -5.94 -5.84 -6.26
CA ARG A 74 -4.93 -4.95 -6.85
C ARG A 74 -4.02 -4.37 -5.78
N VAL A 75 -4.59 -3.88 -4.68
CA VAL A 75 -3.83 -3.36 -3.54
C VAL A 75 -2.87 -4.43 -3.00
N CYS A 76 -3.39 -5.61 -2.69
CA CYS A 76 -2.57 -6.72 -2.21
C CYS A 76 -1.46 -7.13 -3.18
N ALA A 77 -1.74 -7.16 -4.49
CA ALA A 77 -0.73 -7.51 -5.49
C ALA A 77 0.40 -6.48 -5.58
N LEU A 78 0.08 -5.19 -5.46
CA LEU A 78 1.08 -4.12 -5.44
C LEU A 78 1.90 -4.16 -4.15
N ASN A 79 1.27 -4.32 -3.00
CA ASN A 79 1.95 -4.49 -1.73
C ASN A 79 2.91 -5.70 -1.75
N ASP A 80 2.46 -6.86 -2.22
CA ASP A 80 3.31 -8.05 -2.39
C ASP A 80 4.53 -7.76 -3.30
N ALA A 81 4.33 -6.96 -4.35
CA ALA A 81 5.41 -6.56 -5.25
C ALA A 81 6.40 -5.59 -4.59
N PHE A 82 5.95 -4.67 -3.72
CA PHE A 82 6.84 -3.77 -2.98
C PHE A 82 7.73 -4.54 -2.02
N PHE A 83 7.16 -5.47 -1.27
CA PHE A 83 7.90 -6.22 -0.24
C PHE A 83 8.52 -7.52 -0.74
N GLY A 84 8.21 -7.96 -1.96
CA GLY A 84 8.78 -9.16 -2.58
C GLY A 84 8.28 -10.49 -2.01
N THR A 85 7.26 -10.45 -1.15
CA THR A 85 6.66 -11.64 -0.51
C THR A 85 5.14 -11.48 -0.42
N PRO A 86 4.36 -12.56 -0.63
CA PRO A 86 2.93 -12.51 -0.41
C PRO A 86 2.60 -12.22 1.06
N GLY A 87 1.70 -11.25 1.28
CA GLY A 87 1.18 -10.95 2.60
C GLY A 87 0.13 -11.95 3.11
N GLY A 88 -0.28 -11.77 4.35
CA GLY A 88 -1.29 -12.57 5.04
C GLY A 88 -2.73 -12.18 4.73
N LYS A 89 -3.67 -12.78 5.47
CA LYS A 89 -5.08 -12.39 5.48
C LYS A 89 -5.30 -11.20 6.39
N VAL A 90 -6.19 -10.29 5.96
CA VAL A 90 -6.62 -9.14 6.74
C VAL A 90 -8.14 -8.98 6.73
N GLN A 91 -8.66 -8.31 7.75
CA GLN A 91 -10.04 -7.89 7.86
C GLN A 91 -10.06 -6.36 7.98
N ILE A 92 -10.93 -5.71 7.23
CA ILE A 92 -11.00 -4.26 7.16
C ILE A 92 -12.37 -3.78 7.56
N ILE A 93 -12.45 -2.72 8.35
CA ILE A 93 -13.69 -1.99 8.56
C ILE A 93 -13.60 -0.56 8.02
N VAL A 94 -14.61 -0.16 7.27
CA VAL A 94 -14.81 1.22 6.84
C VAL A 94 -15.83 1.89 7.76
N PHE A 95 -15.40 2.93 8.49
CA PHE A 95 -16.26 3.66 9.43
C PHE A 95 -15.81 5.13 9.60
N ALA A 96 -16.48 5.91 10.41
CA ALA A 96 -16.10 7.30 10.69
C ALA A 96 -14.96 7.35 11.72
N LEU A 97 -13.76 6.91 11.32
CA LEU A 97 -12.56 6.97 12.15
C LEU A 97 -12.26 8.44 12.49
N GLY A 98 -11.96 8.74 13.75
CA GLY A 98 -11.79 10.12 14.21
C GLY A 98 -13.04 11.01 14.09
N GLY A 99 -14.22 10.41 13.79
CA GLY A 99 -15.47 11.14 13.55
C GLY A 99 -15.59 11.72 12.13
N ALA A 100 -14.64 11.41 11.23
CA ALA A 100 -14.62 11.90 9.86
C ALA A 100 -15.26 10.91 8.88
N THR A 101 -15.73 11.41 7.73
CA THR A 101 -16.26 10.61 6.63
C THR A 101 -15.71 11.05 5.27
N ASP A 102 -14.65 11.82 5.28
CA ASP A 102 -13.94 12.34 4.09
C ASP A 102 -12.51 11.75 3.96
N GLY A 103 -12.19 10.76 4.78
CA GLY A 103 -10.89 10.09 4.82
C GLY A 103 -9.84 10.80 5.66
N THR A 104 -10.12 11.98 6.24
CA THR A 104 -9.15 12.72 7.07
C THR A 104 -8.88 12.06 8.42
N GLY A 105 -9.72 11.13 8.84
CA GLY A 105 -9.49 10.32 10.05
C GLY A 105 -8.37 9.30 9.91
N GLY A 106 -7.84 9.08 8.71
CA GLY A 106 -6.73 8.15 8.50
C GLY A 106 -7.13 6.68 8.56
N ALA A 107 -6.19 5.85 8.97
CA ALA A 107 -6.38 4.43 9.21
C ALA A 107 -5.64 4.02 10.50
N ASP A 108 -5.87 2.81 10.97
CA ASP A 108 -5.28 2.31 12.22
C ASP A 108 -5.26 0.77 12.23
N HIS A 109 -4.28 0.20 12.93
CA HIS A 109 -4.17 -1.23 13.24
C HIS A 109 -3.43 -1.46 14.57
N MET A 110 -3.51 -2.68 15.12
CA MET A 110 -2.96 -2.97 16.46
C MET A 110 -1.45 -3.23 16.47
N GLY A 111 -0.83 -3.56 15.35
CA GLY A 111 0.59 -3.92 15.29
C GLY A 111 1.04 -4.28 13.88
N CYS A 112 2.34 -4.29 13.68
CA CYS A 112 2.98 -4.26 12.35
C CYS A 112 3.33 -5.65 11.81
N ASP A 113 2.43 -6.61 11.97
CA ASP A 113 2.50 -7.92 11.31
C ASP A 113 1.11 -8.49 11.06
N TYR A 114 1.03 -9.53 10.25
CA TYR A 114 -0.25 -10.19 9.92
C TYR A 114 -0.86 -11.01 11.05
N SER A 115 -0.19 -11.16 12.18
CA SER A 115 -0.71 -11.91 13.34
C SER A 115 -1.44 -11.00 14.32
N VAL A 116 -1.02 -9.75 14.45
CA VAL A 116 -1.57 -8.75 15.37
C VAL A 116 -2.24 -7.60 14.62
N GLY A 117 -1.68 -7.16 13.49
CA GLY A 117 -2.19 -6.05 12.68
C GLY A 117 -3.23 -6.43 11.63
N ALA A 118 -3.70 -7.68 11.62
CA ALA A 118 -4.63 -8.18 10.60
C ALA A 118 -6.04 -7.55 10.64
N GLN A 119 -6.39 -6.82 11.68
CA GLN A 119 -7.62 -6.02 11.79
C GLN A 119 -7.30 -4.55 11.51
N ILE A 120 -7.69 -4.09 10.33
CA ILE A 120 -7.39 -2.74 9.83
C ILE A 120 -8.65 -1.88 9.90
N GLU A 121 -8.52 -0.70 10.43
CA GLU A 121 -9.55 0.33 10.49
C GLU A 121 -9.26 1.41 9.44
N VAL A 122 -10.25 1.73 8.61
CA VAL A 122 -10.11 2.71 7.52
C VAL A 122 -11.20 3.76 7.65
N CYS A 123 -10.82 5.02 7.64
CA CYS A 123 -11.77 6.12 7.61
C CYS A 123 -12.58 6.09 6.30
N ALA A 124 -13.90 6.18 6.42
CA ALA A 124 -14.79 6.38 5.28
C ALA A 124 -14.40 7.66 4.51
N ALA A 125 -14.49 7.61 3.18
CA ALA A 125 -14.17 8.73 2.31
C ALA A 125 -15.30 8.92 1.28
N PHE A 126 -16.36 9.61 1.70
CA PHE A 126 -17.55 9.79 0.87
C PHE A 126 -17.22 10.52 -0.43
N GLY A 127 -17.59 9.92 -1.57
CA GLY A 127 -17.26 10.42 -2.89
C GLY A 127 -15.82 10.20 -3.35
N ALA A 128 -14.95 9.57 -2.54
CA ALA A 128 -13.53 9.41 -2.81
C ALA A 128 -13.01 8.01 -2.44
N SER A 129 -13.62 6.94 -2.98
CA SER A 129 -13.31 5.55 -2.59
C SER A 129 -11.84 5.16 -2.76
N MET A 130 -11.11 5.74 -3.73
CA MET A 130 -9.67 5.51 -3.90
C MET A 130 -8.85 5.90 -2.68
N ARG A 131 -9.34 6.87 -1.88
CA ARG A 131 -8.74 7.25 -0.62
C ARG A 131 -8.79 6.10 0.40
N CYS A 132 -9.88 5.32 0.44
CA CYS A 132 -9.97 4.13 1.27
C CYS A 132 -8.93 3.06 0.86
N SER A 133 -8.67 2.90 -0.45
CA SER A 133 -7.61 1.99 -0.93
C SER A 133 -6.21 2.47 -0.52
N GLY A 134 -5.96 3.77 -0.54
CA GLY A 134 -4.70 4.35 -0.05
C GLY A 134 -4.52 4.14 1.45
N LEU A 135 -5.55 4.44 2.25
CA LEU A 135 -5.55 4.22 3.69
C LEU A 135 -5.37 2.73 4.04
N PHE A 136 -6.02 1.85 3.30
CA PHE A 136 -5.81 0.40 3.44
C PHE A 136 -4.36 0.00 3.17
N GLU A 137 -3.76 0.50 2.08
CA GLU A 137 -2.37 0.18 1.75
C GLU A 137 -1.39 0.69 2.79
N ALA A 138 -1.61 1.87 3.38
CA ALA A 138 -0.75 2.38 4.44
C ALA A 138 -0.57 1.32 5.55
N GLU A 139 -1.67 0.84 6.12
CA GLU A 139 -1.66 -0.16 7.19
C GLU A 139 -1.22 -1.55 6.72
N LEU A 140 -1.60 -1.95 5.49
CA LEU A 140 -1.19 -3.24 4.91
C LEU A 140 0.32 -3.31 4.70
N SER A 141 0.93 -2.21 4.27
CA SER A 141 2.38 -2.14 4.08
C SER A 141 3.13 -2.28 5.40
N GLU A 142 2.61 -1.73 6.48
CA GLU A 142 3.19 -1.90 7.82
C GLU A 142 3.12 -3.35 8.28
N CYS A 143 2.00 -4.05 8.05
CA CYS A 143 1.94 -5.50 8.28
C CYS A 143 3.01 -6.26 7.48
N SER A 144 3.32 -5.81 6.25
CA SER A 144 4.32 -6.44 5.38
C SER A 144 5.76 -6.12 5.78
N MET A 145 5.99 -5.09 6.59
CA MET A 145 7.30 -4.81 7.21
C MET A 145 7.67 -5.84 8.28
N ASN A 146 6.72 -6.68 8.71
CA ASN A 146 6.93 -7.83 9.59
C ASN A 146 7.62 -7.47 10.91
N ASN A 147 7.04 -6.50 11.62
CA ASN A 147 7.53 -5.87 12.85
C ASN A 147 8.83 -5.06 12.71
N ASN A 148 9.41 -4.93 11.52
CA ASN A 148 10.48 -3.96 11.32
C ASN A 148 9.87 -2.58 11.05
N LEU A 149 10.58 -1.52 11.42
CA LEU A 149 10.21 -0.12 11.18
C LEU A 149 8.89 0.33 11.86
N CYS A 150 8.29 -0.53 12.67
CA CYS A 150 7.01 -0.31 13.33
C CYS A 150 7.07 0.84 14.32
N GLY A 151 6.17 1.83 14.18
CA GLY A 151 6.13 3.01 15.03
C GLY A 151 7.34 3.95 14.87
N LEU A 152 8.08 3.81 13.76
CA LEU A 152 9.22 4.65 13.43
C LEU A 152 8.91 5.55 12.23
N SER A 153 9.48 6.74 12.20
CA SER A 153 9.28 7.68 11.09
C SER A 153 9.72 7.13 9.72
N THR A 154 10.68 6.22 9.70
CA THR A 154 11.12 5.52 8.49
C THR A 154 10.06 4.56 7.96
N GLY A 155 9.38 3.84 8.85
CA GLY A 155 8.24 2.96 8.50
C GLY A 155 7.07 3.77 7.99
N GLU A 156 6.69 4.83 8.70
CA GLU A 156 5.60 5.72 8.31
C GLU A 156 5.86 6.38 6.95
N ALA A 157 7.08 6.86 6.67
CA ALA A 157 7.41 7.39 5.36
C ALA A 157 7.29 6.34 4.24
N LEU A 158 7.70 5.09 4.50
CA LEU A 158 7.56 4.00 3.54
C LEU A 158 6.10 3.63 3.30
N SER A 159 5.29 3.50 4.37
CA SER A 159 3.87 3.17 4.27
C SER A 159 3.09 4.22 3.47
N ARG A 160 3.37 5.49 3.69
CA ARG A 160 2.80 6.61 2.92
C ARG A 160 3.19 6.57 1.45
N TRP A 161 4.43 6.20 1.12
CA TRP A 161 4.86 6.01 -0.27
C TRP A 161 4.12 4.85 -0.95
N CYS A 162 3.94 3.72 -0.27
CA CYS A 162 3.15 2.61 -0.76
C CYS A 162 1.70 3.05 -1.01
N ALA A 163 1.08 3.72 -0.04
CA ALA A 163 -0.27 4.26 -0.12
C ALA A 163 -0.44 5.26 -1.27
N SER A 164 0.51 6.18 -1.43
CA SER A 164 0.52 7.19 -2.50
C SER A 164 0.56 6.53 -3.88
N THR A 165 1.43 5.51 -4.05
CA THR A 165 1.57 4.76 -5.30
C THR A 165 0.29 3.99 -5.64
N VAL A 166 -0.30 3.30 -4.65
CA VAL A 166 -1.52 2.50 -4.85
C VAL A 166 -2.73 3.36 -5.15
N SER A 167 -2.85 4.52 -4.51
CA SER A 167 -4.01 5.40 -4.59
C SER A 167 -3.89 6.54 -5.61
N ASN A 168 -2.81 6.58 -6.39
CA ASN A 168 -2.51 7.71 -7.26
C ASN A 168 -2.54 9.05 -6.51
N ASN A 169 -1.85 9.09 -5.38
CA ASN A 169 -1.73 10.25 -4.49
C ASN A 169 -3.07 10.77 -3.92
N ALA A 170 -4.06 9.88 -3.71
CA ALA A 170 -5.34 10.25 -3.12
C ALA A 170 -5.23 10.76 -1.66
N LEU A 171 -4.06 10.60 -1.03
CA LEU A 171 -3.72 11.07 0.32
C LEU A 171 -2.80 12.30 0.30
N GLY A 172 -2.73 13.05 -0.81
CA GLY A 172 -1.81 14.17 -0.97
C GLY A 172 -2.02 15.33 0.04
N ASP A 173 -3.19 15.42 0.68
CA ASP A 173 -3.46 16.37 1.77
C ASP A 173 -2.77 15.98 3.09
N PHE A 174 -2.24 14.76 3.23
CA PHE A 174 -1.39 14.34 4.35
C PHE A 174 0.09 14.67 4.14
N ALA A 175 0.44 15.43 3.11
CA ALA A 175 1.83 15.75 2.79
C ALA A 175 2.57 16.39 3.98
N THR A 176 3.76 15.87 4.29
CA THR A 176 4.61 16.28 5.40
C THR A 176 5.95 16.88 4.95
N ALA A 177 6.43 16.59 3.74
CA ALA A 177 7.69 17.14 3.26
C ALA A 177 7.70 18.69 3.18
N PRO A 178 6.60 19.38 2.81
CA PRO A 178 6.54 20.85 2.90
C PRO A 178 6.67 21.37 4.33
N THR A 179 6.11 20.68 5.33
CA THR A 179 6.24 21.02 6.75
C THR A 179 7.69 20.92 7.20
N TRP A 180 8.35 19.80 6.90
CA TRP A 180 9.77 19.60 7.18
C TRP A 180 10.65 20.73 6.62
N VAL A 181 10.39 21.19 5.39
CA VAL A 181 11.14 22.31 4.80
C VAL A 181 10.82 23.64 5.50
N ALA A 182 9.56 23.89 5.85
CA ALA A 182 9.14 25.10 6.54
C ALA A 182 9.81 25.22 7.94
N ASP A 183 10.10 24.08 8.59
CA ASP A 183 10.75 24.01 9.89
C ASP A 183 12.30 23.96 9.81
N GLY A 184 12.84 24.29 8.63
CA GLY A 184 14.28 24.49 8.41
C GLY A 184 15.03 23.22 8.00
N SER A 185 14.32 22.21 7.53
CA SER A 185 14.88 20.96 6.99
C SER A 185 15.85 20.26 7.94
N PRO A 186 15.46 19.94 9.19
CA PRO A 186 16.32 19.22 10.11
C PRO A 186 16.75 17.86 9.52
N ASN A 187 17.98 17.44 9.86
CA ASN A 187 18.54 16.20 9.34
C ASN A 187 17.97 14.97 10.06
N PHE A 188 17.12 14.20 9.38
CA PHE A 188 16.66 12.90 9.80
C PHE A 188 17.18 11.76 8.90
N VAL A 189 18.16 12.05 8.03
CA VAL A 189 18.77 11.05 7.15
C VAL A 189 19.75 10.16 7.92
N ASP A 190 20.44 10.72 8.92
CA ASP A 190 21.46 10.06 9.73
C ASP A 190 20.91 9.35 10.97
N THR A 191 19.64 9.56 11.29
CA THR A 191 19.00 9.07 12.52
C THR A 191 17.65 8.45 12.22
N VAL A 192 17.21 7.53 13.09
CA VAL A 192 15.85 7.02 13.10
C VAL A 192 15.11 7.74 14.24
N ASP A 193 14.00 8.38 13.92
CA ASP A 193 13.12 8.97 14.92
C ASP A 193 12.17 7.89 15.44
N PRO A 194 12.17 7.58 16.76
CA PRO A 194 11.38 6.50 17.33
C PRO A 194 9.90 6.89 17.53
N THR A 195 9.31 7.54 16.53
CA THR A 195 7.90 7.92 16.49
C THR A 195 7.39 7.98 15.05
N ASP A 196 6.15 7.63 14.86
CA ASP A 196 5.37 7.76 13.62
C ASP A 196 4.56 9.07 13.54
N GLY A 197 4.61 9.88 14.60
CA GLY A 197 3.81 11.12 14.73
C GLY A 197 4.57 12.41 14.43
N ASN A 198 5.88 12.39 14.10
CA ASN A 198 6.67 13.59 13.85
C ASN A 198 6.67 13.94 12.35
N ALA A 199 5.93 15.00 12.00
CA ALA A 199 5.79 15.47 10.62
C ALA A 199 7.14 15.81 9.95
N ASP A 200 8.13 16.30 10.70
CA ASP A 200 9.44 16.66 10.15
C ASP A 200 10.25 15.43 9.77
N SER A 201 10.31 14.43 10.62
CA SER A 201 11.07 13.22 10.34
C SER A 201 10.41 12.40 9.23
N ILE A 202 9.07 12.33 9.22
CA ILE A 202 8.29 11.69 8.15
C ILE A 202 8.51 12.46 6.83
N GLY A 203 8.37 13.79 6.84
CA GLY A 203 8.54 14.63 5.65
C GLY A 203 9.95 14.56 5.06
N CYS A 204 10.99 14.51 5.91
CA CYS A 204 12.35 14.22 5.47
C CYS A 204 12.43 12.86 4.77
N GLY A 205 11.81 11.82 5.32
CA GLY A 205 11.77 10.48 4.76
C GLY A 205 11.03 10.44 3.43
N MET A 206 9.87 11.07 3.33
CA MET A 206 9.11 11.18 2.09
C MET A 206 9.92 11.82 0.97
N ALA A 207 10.52 12.99 1.22
CA ALA A 207 11.36 13.67 0.24
C ALA A 207 12.62 12.86 -0.12
N PHE A 208 13.21 12.12 0.84
CA PHE A 208 14.36 11.28 0.59
C PHE A 208 14.03 10.07 -0.31
N ILE A 209 12.92 9.42 -0.08
CA ILE A 209 12.42 8.32 -0.93
C ILE A 209 12.13 8.86 -2.34
N SER A 210 11.47 10.03 -2.48
CA SER A 210 11.27 10.71 -3.76
C SER A 210 12.59 10.93 -4.50
N TRP A 211 13.62 11.38 -3.80
CA TRP A 211 14.95 11.54 -4.38
C TRP A 211 15.53 10.23 -4.91
N LEU A 212 15.46 9.14 -4.14
CA LEU A 212 15.92 7.82 -4.58
C LEU A 212 15.13 7.31 -5.80
N LEU A 213 13.82 7.51 -5.83
CA LEU A 213 12.98 7.17 -6.99
C LEU A 213 13.42 7.97 -8.23
N SER A 214 13.74 9.27 -8.09
CA SER A 214 14.23 10.11 -9.18
C SER A 214 15.60 9.68 -9.70
N MET A 215 16.39 8.99 -8.89
CA MET A 215 17.65 8.37 -9.29
C MET A 215 17.45 7.03 -10.04
N GLY A 216 16.19 6.56 -10.18
CA GLY A 216 15.82 5.36 -10.92
C GLY A 216 15.73 4.09 -10.07
N TYR A 217 15.81 4.19 -8.75
CA TYR A 217 15.50 3.06 -7.87
C TYR A 217 13.99 2.84 -7.81
N THR A 218 13.55 1.59 -7.77
CA THR A 218 12.14 1.25 -7.65
C THR A 218 11.69 1.28 -6.18
N LEU A 219 10.40 1.53 -5.93
CA LEU A 219 9.86 1.46 -4.58
C LEU A 219 10.08 0.07 -3.95
N SER A 220 10.04 -1.00 -4.75
CA SER A 220 10.36 -2.35 -4.29
C SER A 220 11.81 -2.50 -3.78
N GLN A 221 12.79 -1.94 -4.50
CA GLN A 221 14.19 -1.95 -4.06
C GLN A 221 14.36 -1.17 -2.76
N ILE A 222 13.71 -0.02 -2.65
CA ILE A 222 13.72 0.83 -1.46
C ILE A 222 13.07 0.09 -0.29
N ALA A 223 11.84 -0.40 -0.43
CA ALA A 223 11.09 -1.08 0.63
C ALA A 223 11.85 -2.30 1.16
N GLN A 224 12.32 -3.19 0.28
CA GLN A 224 13.04 -4.39 0.67
C GLN A 224 14.37 -4.05 1.37
N SER A 225 15.08 -3.00 0.92
CA SER A 225 16.31 -2.54 1.57
C SER A 225 16.04 -1.91 2.94
N MET A 226 14.96 -1.14 3.09
CA MET A 226 14.58 -0.55 4.37
C MET A 226 14.22 -1.65 5.38
N VAL A 227 13.39 -2.62 5.00
CA VAL A 227 13.03 -3.76 5.86
C VAL A 227 14.28 -4.59 6.22
N ALA A 228 15.19 -4.81 5.28
CA ALA A 228 16.44 -5.54 5.55
C ALA A 228 17.37 -4.81 6.50
N ASN A 229 17.39 -3.47 6.50
CA ASN A 229 18.15 -2.66 7.44
C ASN A 229 17.55 -2.68 8.86
N GLY A 230 16.25 -2.96 8.98
CA GLY A 230 15.52 -3.06 10.24
C GLY A 230 15.38 -1.73 10.99
N ASP A 231 14.95 -1.80 12.26
CA ASP A 231 14.57 -0.65 13.09
C ASP A 231 15.66 0.40 13.29
N THR A 232 16.91 0.01 13.22
CA THR A 232 18.07 0.92 13.37
C THR A 232 18.60 1.41 12.03
N GLY A 233 17.99 0.98 10.93
CA GLY A 233 18.39 1.33 9.57
C GLY A 233 18.07 2.78 9.23
N THR A 234 19.11 3.59 9.00
CA THR A 234 18.96 4.99 8.60
C THR A 234 18.84 5.15 7.09
N PHE A 235 18.35 6.30 6.64
CA PHE A 235 18.32 6.64 5.21
C PHE A 235 19.74 6.75 4.62
N CYS A 236 20.76 7.09 5.41
CA CYS A 236 22.17 7.01 4.99
C CYS A 236 22.58 5.58 4.61
N GLN A 237 22.21 4.61 5.44
CA GLN A 237 22.50 3.20 5.16
C GLN A 237 21.72 2.71 3.93
N LEU A 238 20.45 3.09 3.79
CA LEU A 238 19.65 2.82 2.60
C LEU A 238 20.32 3.38 1.33
N TYR A 239 20.78 4.64 1.37
CA TYR A 239 21.50 5.27 0.26
C TYR A 239 22.75 4.47 -0.12
N GLY A 240 23.60 4.14 0.85
CA GLY A 240 24.81 3.37 0.59
C GLY A 240 24.52 1.98 0.02
N ALA A 241 23.50 1.30 0.52
CA ALA A 241 23.09 -0.02 0.04
C ALA A 241 22.61 0.02 -1.42
N LEU A 242 21.86 1.06 -1.81
CA LEU A 242 21.32 1.18 -3.16
C LEU A 242 22.34 1.73 -4.16
N THR A 243 23.15 2.73 -3.76
CA THR A 243 24.02 3.46 -4.69
C THR A 243 25.45 2.93 -4.72
N SER A 244 25.89 2.15 -3.74
CA SER A 244 27.28 1.76 -3.50
C SER A 244 28.22 2.96 -3.23
N ASP A 245 27.66 4.12 -2.91
CA ASP A 245 28.41 5.31 -2.46
C ASP A 245 28.59 5.27 -0.93
N ASP A 246 29.49 6.10 -0.41
CA ASP A 246 29.66 6.24 1.04
C ASP A 246 28.36 6.78 1.67
N PRO A 247 27.76 6.06 2.63
CA PRO A 247 26.56 6.51 3.35
C PRO A 247 26.69 7.93 3.92
N ALA A 248 27.89 8.34 4.34
CA ALA A 248 28.17 9.67 4.88
C ALA A 248 27.91 10.81 3.87
N ASN A 249 27.86 10.50 2.58
CA ASN A 249 27.55 11.48 1.53
C ASN A 249 26.06 11.75 1.37
N ALA A 250 25.19 10.90 1.91
CA ALA A 250 23.74 10.92 1.66
C ALA A 250 23.12 12.28 1.95
N TRP A 251 23.31 12.78 3.17
CA TRP A 251 22.74 14.05 3.59
C TRP A 251 23.18 15.22 2.70
N THR A 252 24.48 15.37 2.48
CA THR A 252 25.03 16.48 1.67
C THR A 252 24.50 16.45 0.23
N LYS A 253 24.43 15.26 -0.37
CA LYS A 253 23.93 15.11 -1.75
C LYS A 253 22.42 15.34 -1.83
N PHE A 254 21.66 14.86 -0.84
CA PHE A 254 20.22 15.10 -0.76
C PHE A 254 19.91 16.60 -0.59
N GLN A 255 20.60 17.30 0.32
CA GLN A 255 20.46 18.74 0.48
C GLN A 255 20.76 19.50 -0.82
N ALA A 256 21.81 19.12 -1.53
CA ALA A 256 22.14 19.73 -2.81
C ALA A 256 21.04 19.48 -3.87
N ALA A 257 20.45 18.29 -3.86
CA ALA A 257 19.35 17.96 -4.75
C ALA A 257 18.09 18.77 -4.42
N ILE A 258 17.71 18.89 -3.13
CA ILE A 258 16.60 19.76 -2.68
C ILE A 258 16.84 21.21 -3.10
N ALA A 259 18.02 21.74 -2.90
CA ALA A 259 18.37 23.13 -3.26
C ALA A 259 18.32 23.39 -4.78
N ALA A 260 18.42 22.34 -5.60
CA ALA A 260 18.34 22.45 -7.07
C ALA A 260 16.90 22.33 -7.61
N LEU A 261 15.91 22.04 -6.77
CA LEU A 261 14.53 21.93 -7.20
C LEU A 261 13.98 23.29 -7.68
N PRO A 262 13.42 23.39 -8.90
CA PRO A 262 12.99 24.66 -9.48
C PRO A 262 11.82 25.32 -8.73
N PHE A 263 11.01 24.53 -8.03
CA PHE A 263 9.84 24.99 -7.29
C PHE A 263 9.93 24.70 -5.78
N GLY A 264 11.08 24.19 -5.31
CA GLY A 264 11.23 23.72 -3.94
C GLY A 264 10.43 22.46 -3.65
N VAL A 265 10.16 22.21 -2.36
CA VAL A 265 9.36 21.06 -1.89
C VAL A 265 7.93 21.54 -1.63
N VAL A 266 7.01 21.15 -2.49
CA VAL A 266 5.59 21.58 -2.45
C VAL A 266 4.63 20.45 -2.07
N ASP A 267 5.11 19.21 -2.13
CA ASP A 267 4.40 17.98 -1.76
C ASP A 267 5.40 16.89 -1.31
N ASP A 268 4.94 15.68 -1.09
CA ASP A 268 5.76 14.54 -0.66
C ASP A 268 6.57 13.88 -1.78
N ASP A 269 6.32 14.25 -3.04
CA ASP A 269 7.08 13.79 -4.21
C ASP A 269 7.77 14.94 -4.98
N PRO A 270 8.64 15.71 -4.31
CA PRO A 270 9.22 16.93 -4.87
C PRO A 270 10.14 16.67 -6.08
N PHE A 271 10.59 15.44 -6.27
CA PHE A 271 11.45 15.03 -7.39
C PHE A 271 10.68 14.41 -8.55
N SER A 272 9.34 14.37 -8.51
CA SER A 272 8.52 13.91 -9.63
C SER A 272 8.81 14.77 -10.87
N GLY A 273 9.24 14.11 -11.94
CA GLY A 273 9.65 14.80 -13.18
C GLY A 273 11.05 15.43 -13.17
N ALA A 274 11.82 15.31 -12.10
CA ALA A 274 13.23 15.70 -12.07
C ALA A 274 14.09 14.67 -12.83
N SER A 275 14.69 15.09 -13.94
CA SER A 275 15.66 14.25 -14.66
C SER A 275 17.03 14.33 -13.97
N THR A 276 17.31 13.42 -13.04
CA THR A 276 18.66 13.26 -12.50
C THR A 276 19.42 12.21 -13.33
N PRO A 277 20.73 12.43 -13.59
CA PRO A 277 21.56 11.39 -14.24
C PRO A 277 21.60 10.15 -13.35
N GLN A 278 21.09 9.04 -13.86
CA GLN A 278 21.07 7.77 -13.14
C GLN A 278 22.50 7.25 -12.94
N PRO A 279 22.92 6.92 -11.70
CA PRO A 279 24.11 6.09 -11.48
C PRO A 279 23.87 4.71 -12.10
N ALA A 280 24.90 4.11 -12.68
CA ALA A 280 24.77 2.75 -13.23
C ALA A 280 24.27 1.79 -12.15
N PRO A 281 23.21 1.02 -12.39
CA PRO A 281 22.64 0.15 -11.37
C PRO A 281 23.66 -0.91 -10.95
N SER A 282 23.86 -1.02 -9.64
CA SER A 282 24.57 -2.17 -9.07
C SER A 282 23.80 -3.44 -9.39
N PRO A 283 24.44 -4.57 -9.71
CA PRO A 283 23.75 -5.81 -9.97
C PRO A 283 22.99 -6.27 -8.72
N VAL A 284 21.67 -6.09 -8.75
CA VAL A 284 20.78 -6.57 -7.70
C VAL A 284 20.71 -8.09 -7.78
N PRO A 285 20.79 -8.83 -6.66
CA PRO A 285 20.52 -10.27 -6.67
C PRO A 285 19.12 -10.52 -7.26
N GLN A 286 19.06 -11.37 -8.27
CA GLN A 286 17.79 -11.67 -8.94
C GLN A 286 16.82 -12.33 -7.94
N PRO A 287 15.60 -11.82 -7.76
CA PRO A 287 14.62 -12.44 -6.88
C PRO A 287 14.37 -13.90 -7.26
N PRO A 288 14.05 -14.78 -6.30
CA PRO A 288 13.65 -16.13 -6.62
C PRO A 288 12.42 -16.12 -7.54
N ALA A 289 12.36 -17.05 -8.48
CA ALA A 289 11.25 -17.16 -9.43
C ALA A 289 9.90 -17.24 -8.70
N PRO A 290 8.88 -16.49 -9.12
CA PRO A 290 7.57 -16.48 -8.45
C PRO A 290 6.93 -17.87 -8.50
N ALA A 291 6.17 -18.18 -7.43
CA ALA A 291 5.39 -19.42 -7.37
C ALA A 291 4.34 -19.45 -8.51
N PRO A 292 3.99 -20.64 -9.04
CA PRO A 292 3.01 -20.75 -10.12
C PRO A 292 1.67 -20.11 -9.72
N GLY A 293 1.25 -19.09 -10.45
CA GLY A 293 -0.02 -18.38 -10.23
C GLY A 293 0.09 -16.96 -9.64
N GLY A 294 1.29 -16.50 -9.28
CA GLY A 294 1.51 -15.12 -8.81
C GLY A 294 1.71 -14.13 -9.96
N VAL A 295 1.38 -12.86 -9.71
CA VAL A 295 1.72 -11.75 -10.61
C VAL A 295 3.23 -11.56 -10.58
N THR A 296 3.88 -11.47 -11.73
CA THR A 296 5.33 -11.20 -11.78
C THR A 296 5.62 -9.76 -11.36
N LEU A 297 6.81 -9.52 -10.80
CA LEU A 297 7.26 -8.16 -10.43
C LEU A 297 7.16 -7.19 -11.63
N GLU A 298 7.50 -7.66 -12.84
CA GLU A 298 7.36 -6.86 -14.07
C GLU A 298 5.89 -6.53 -14.38
N GLN A 299 4.96 -7.45 -14.18
CA GLN A 299 3.53 -7.20 -14.37
C GLN A 299 2.99 -6.20 -13.35
N ALA A 300 3.41 -6.30 -12.08
CA ALA A 300 3.02 -5.36 -11.04
C ALA A 300 3.60 -3.96 -11.31
N ILE A 301 4.88 -3.86 -11.73
CA ILE A 301 5.53 -2.60 -12.11
C ILE A 301 4.87 -2.00 -13.36
N THR A 302 4.53 -2.82 -14.35
CA THR A 302 3.82 -2.36 -15.55
C THR A 302 2.44 -1.82 -15.18
N TRP A 303 1.71 -2.47 -14.29
CA TRP A 303 0.42 -1.97 -13.79
C TRP A 303 0.55 -0.66 -13.02
N ALA A 304 1.58 -0.51 -12.19
CA ALA A 304 1.86 0.75 -11.50
C ALA A 304 2.22 1.87 -12.49
N ALA A 305 3.05 1.57 -13.49
CA ALA A 305 3.43 2.51 -14.54
C ALA A 305 2.25 2.84 -15.47
N ASP A 306 1.43 1.87 -15.84
CA ASP A 306 0.24 2.06 -16.67
C ASP A 306 -0.87 2.80 -15.88
N GLY A 307 -0.96 2.60 -14.57
CA GLY A 307 -1.83 3.35 -13.67
C GLY A 307 -1.52 4.84 -13.64
N LEU A 308 -0.25 5.21 -13.80
CA LEU A 308 0.19 6.60 -13.93
C LEU A 308 -0.18 7.23 -15.29
N THR A 309 -0.46 6.41 -16.31
CA THR A 309 -0.79 6.88 -17.68
C THR A 309 -2.23 6.60 -18.10
N ALA A 310 -2.94 5.71 -17.42
CA ALA A 310 -4.32 5.37 -17.76
C ALA A 310 -5.29 6.48 -17.34
N LYS A 311 -5.84 7.19 -18.32
CA LYS A 311 -7.06 7.97 -18.11
C LYS A 311 -8.20 7.01 -17.84
N TRP A 312 -8.73 7.02 -16.62
CA TRP A 312 -9.93 6.28 -16.28
C TRP A 312 -11.09 6.79 -17.15
N PRO A 313 -11.94 5.92 -17.68
CA PRO A 313 -13.16 6.37 -18.34
C PRO A 313 -14.04 7.09 -17.31
N THR A 314 -14.46 8.29 -17.67
CA THR A 314 -15.38 9.15 -16.94
C THR A 314 -16.75 8.51 -16.78
#